data_42dbcd55e07eb2d8eca2d01b64175fa8
#
_entry.id   42dbcd55e07eb2d8eca2d01b64175fa8
#
_cell.length_a   1.000
_cell.length_b   1.000
_cell.length_c   1.000
_cell.angle_alpha   90.00
_cell.angle_beta   90.00
_cell.angle_gamma   90.00
#
_symmetry.space_group_name_H-M   'P 1'
#
loop_
_entity.id
_entity.type
_entity.pdbx_description
1 polymer ?
#
loop_
_entity_poly.entity_id
_entity_poly.type
_entity_poly.pdbx_seq_one_letter_code
_entity_poly.pdbx_strand_id
1 'polypeptide(L)'
;MSIAENIKKVLDELPQGVQLVAVSKFHPNEAIEEAYSAGQRVFGESKVQEMTAKYESLPKDIEWHFIGHLQTNKIKYMVPYVAMIHGIDSYKLLTEVNKQAAKVNRVIKCLIQLHIAQEETKFGFSAEE
;
A
#
# COMPACT_ATOMS: atom_id res chain seq x y z
N MET A 1 -17.71 -12.64 14.63
CA MET A 1 -16.37 -13.22 14.48
C MET A 1 -15.31 -12.18 14.74
N SER A 2 -14.21 -12.58 15.34
CA SER A 2 -13.09 -11.65 15.58
C SER A 2 -12.31 -11.38 14.30
N ILE A 3 -11.50 -10.33 14.34
CA ILE A 3 -10.60 -10.02 13.22
C ILE A 3 -9.66 -11.19 12.97
N ALA A 4 -9.10 -11.78 14.04
CA ALA A 4 -8.17 -12.91 13.89
C ALA A 4 -8.85 -14.11 13.23
N GLU A 5 -10.08 -14.43 13.62
CA GLU A 5 -10.84 -15.53 13.03
C GLU A 5 -11.13 -15.29 11.56
N ASN A 6 -11.53 -14.06 11.21
CA ASN A 6 -11.81 -13.69 9.82
C ASN A 6 -10.56 -13.77 8.95
N ILE A 7 -9.42 -13.31 9.45
CA ILE A 7 -8.14 -13.37 8.72
C ILE A 7 -7.75 -14.81 8.46
N LYS A 8 -7.82 -15.67 9.48
CA LYS A 8 -7.48 -17.08 9.32
C LYS A 8 -8.36 -17.76 8.31
N LYS A 9 -9.67 -17.47 8.34
CA LYS A 9 -10.60 -18.06 7.39
C LYS A 9 -10.27 -17.66 5.96
N VAL A 10 -10.01 -16.37 5.73
CA VAL A 10 -9.66 -15.89 4.39
C VAL A 10 -8.35 -16.49 3.92
N LEU A 11 -7.32 -16.51 4.77
CA LEU A 11 -6.02 -17.08 4.41
C LEU A 11 -6.11 -18.56 4.04
N ASP A 12 -6.95 -19.31 4.76
CA ASP A 12 -7.14 -20.74 4.49
C ASP A 12 -7.87 -20.98 3.15
N GLU A 13 -8.68 -20.03 2.70
CA GLU A 13 -9.45 -20.15 1.47
C GLU A 13 -8.71 -19.60 0.24
N LEU A 14 -7.58 -18.90 0.42
CA LEU A 14 -6.87 -18.31 -0.70
C LEU A 14 -6.17 -19.37 -1.56
N PRO A 15 -6.25 -19.24 -2.90
CA PRO A 15 -5.46 -20.09 -3.79
C PRO A 15 -3.97 -19.86 -3.58
N GLN A 16 -3.16 -20.86 -3.90
CA GLN A 16 -1.72 -20.75 -3.86
C GLN A 16 -1.25 -19.63 -4.80
N GLY A 17 -0.31 -18.83 -4.35
CA GLY A 17 0.23 -17.72 -5.13
C GLY A 17 -0.55 -16.41 -5.03
N VAL A 18 -1.65 -16.40 -4.28
CA VAL A 18 -2.44 -15.18 -4.05
C VAL A 18 -2.10 -14.61 -2.68
N GLN A 19 -1.83 -13.31 -2.65
CA GLN A 19 -1.50 -12.61 -1.41
C GLN A 19 -2.67 -11.75 -0.98
N LEU A 20 -3.00 -11.80 0.31
CA LEU A 20 -4.03 -10.96 0.90
C LEU A 20 -3.40 -9.63 1.35
N VAL A 21 -3.98 -8.51 0.92
CA VAL A 21 -3.68 -7.19 1.48
C VAL A 21 -4.86 -6.81 2.36
N ALA A 22 -4.61 -6.70 3.66
CA ALA A 22 -5.65 -6.30 4.59
C ALA A 22 -5.76 -4.77 4.59
N VAL A 23 -6.91 -4.24 4.20
CA VAL A 23 -7.14 -2.79 4.20
C VAL A 23 -7.35 -2.35 5.64
N SER A 24 -6.43 -1.55 6.15
CA SER A 24 -6.40 -1.15 7.56
C SER A 24 -6.68 0.34 7.79
N LYS A 25 -6.97 1.08 6.72
CA LYS A 25 -7.28 2.52 6.85
C LYS A 25 -8.43 2.75 7.84
N PHE A 26 -8.28 3.76 8.68
CA PHE A 26 -9.25 4.14 9.72
C PHE A 26 -9.40 3.12 10.86
N HIS A 27 -8.63 2.02 10.84
CA HIS A 27 -8.64 1.05 11.93
C HIS A 27 -7.57 1.38 12.96
N PRO A 28 -7.82 1.16 14.25
CA PRO A 28 -6.81 1.42 15.27
C PRO A 28 -5.71 0.38 15.28
N ASN A 29 -4.61 0.70 15.94
CA ASN A 29 -3.46 -0.21 16.04
C ASN A 29 -3.83 -1.57 16.63
N GLU A 30 -4.75 -1.60 17.58
CA GLU A 30 -5.19 -2.83 18.23
C GLU A 30 -5.80 -3.81 17.22
N ALA A 31 -6.58 -3.30 16.25
CA ALA A 31 -7.14 -4.14 15.20
C ALA A 31 -6.07 -4.72 14.30
N ILE A 32 -5.06 -3.91 13.97
CA ILE A 32 -3.94 -4.36 13.14
C ILE A 32 -3.10 -5.38 13.88
N GLU A 33 -2.86 -5.17 15.19
CA GLU A 33 -2.12 -6.13 16.01
C GLU A 33 -2.85 -7.48 16.10
N GLU A 34 -4.17 -7.46 16.17
CA GLU A 34 -4.95 -8.70 16.18
C GLU A 34 -4.77 -9.46 14.86
N ALA A 35 -4.86 -8.76 13.73
CA ALA A 35 -4.65 -9.37 12.42
C ALA A 35 -3.20 -9.89 12.29
N TYR A 36 -2.23 -9.11 12.77
CA TYR A 36 -0.82 -9.51 12.77
C TYR A 36 -0.61 -10.80 13.57
N SER A 37 -1.23 -10.89 14.74
CA SER A 37 -1.13 -12.09 15.58
C SER A 37 -1.75 -13.31 14.91
N ALA A 38 -2.69 -13.12 13.99
CA ALA A 38 -3.28 -14.20 13.21
C ALA A 38 -2.44 -14.59 11.99
N GLY A 39 -1.33 -13.91 11.74
CA GLY A 39 -0.39 -14.22 10.66
C GLY A 39 -0.38 -13.24 9.50
N GLN A 40 -1.21 -12.20 9.52
CA GLN A 40 -1.24 -11.23 8.44
C GLN A 40 -0.05 -10.28 8.54
N ARG A 41 0.64 -10.08 7.41
CA ARG A 41 1.84 -9.22 7.37
C ARG A 41 1.73 -8.07 6.37
N VAL A 42 0.72 -8.10 5.49
CA VAL A 42 0.56 -7.09 4.44
C VAL A 42 -0.69 -6.28 4.73
N PHE A 43 -0.51 -4.97 4.90
CA PHE A 43 -1.62 -4.06 5.22
C PHE A 43 -1.63 -2.90 4.23
N GLY A 44 -2.83 -2.44 3.90
CA GLY A 44 -3.04 -1.35 2.96
C GLY A 44 -3.59 -0.09 3.62
N GLU A 45 -2.92 1.02 3.39
CA GLU A 45 -3.32 2.34 3.90
C GLU A 45 -3.50 3.31 2.76
N SER A 46 -4.38 4.28 2.93
CA SER A 46 -4.65 5.27 1.89
C SER A 46 -4.23 6.70 2.22
N LYS A 47 -3.67 6.92 3.41
CA LYS A 47 -3.13 8.22 3.81
C LYS A 47 -1.72 8.05 4.35
N VAL A 48 -0.80 8.84 3.82
CA VAL A 48 0.63 8.71 4.19
C VAL A 48 0.85 8.97 5.68
N GLN A 49 0.20 9.99 6.23
CA GLN A 49 0.39 10.32 7.66
C GLN A 49 -0.09 9.17 8.55
N GLU A 50 -1.25 8.59 8.24
CA GLU A 50 -1.78 7.46 9.00
C GLU A 50 -0.87 6.24 8.88
N MET A 51 -0.41 5.94 7.67
CA MET A 51 0.50 4.81 7.43
C MET A 51 1.82 4.99 8.18
N THR A 52 2.39 6.18 8.15
CA THR A 52 3.66 6.46 8.81
C THR A 52 3.54 6.31 10.32
N ALA A 53 2.47 6.83 10.91
CA ALA A 53 2.24 6.70 12.36
C ALA A 53 2.10 5.23 12.76
N LYS A 54 1.40 4.44 11.96
CA LYS A 54 1.25 3.00 12.20
C LYS A 54 2.59 2.27 12.03
N TYR A 55 3.35 2.63 11.02
CA TYR A 55 4.68 2.05 10.81
C TYR A 55 5.58 2.27 12.03
N GLU A 56 5.55 3.46 12.61
CA GLU A 56 6.38 3.77 13.77
C GLU A 56 5.94 3.03 15.03
N SER A 57 4.65 2.71 15.15
CA SER A 57 4.07 2.14 16.36
C SER A 57 3.92 0.62 16.33
N LEU A 58 4.01 0.00 15.16
CA LEU A 58 3.72 -1.42 14.96
C LEU A 58 4.99 -2.20 14.59
N PRO A 59 4.93 -3.55 14.59
CA PRO A 59 6.12 -4.37 14.25
C PRO A 59 6.69 -4.02 12.89
N LYS A 60 8.02 -4.09 12.76
CA LYS A 60 8.72 -3.65 11.55
C LYS A 60 8.73 -4.68 10.43
N ASP A 61 8.24 -5.89 10.66
CA ASP A 61 8.10 -6.89 9.60
C ASP A 61 6.77 -6.84 8.87
N ILE A 62 5.93 -5.84 9.17
CA ILE A 62 4.73 -5.56 8.39
C ILE A 62 5.14 -4.95 7.05
N GLU A 63 4.55 -5.46 5.98
CA GLU A 63 4.71 -4.90 4.65
C GLU A 63 3.57 -3.91 4.39
N TRP A 64 3.92 -2.64 4.28
CA TRP A 64 2.94 -1.58 4.06
C TRP A 64 2.72 -1.33 2.58
N HIS A 65 1.48 -1.41 2.13
CA HIS A 65 1.09 -1.05 0.77
C HIS A 65 0.32 0.25 0.81
N PHE A 66 0.72 1.20 -0.03
CA PHE A 66 -0.04 2.43 -0.17
C PHE A 66 -1.09 2.23 -1.26
N ILE A 67 -2.36 2.28 -0.89
CA ILE A 67 -3.46 1.97 -1.80
C ILE A 67 -4.33 3.19 -2.12
N GLY A 68 -3.96 4.36 -1.61
CA GLY A 68 -4.70 5.59 -1.86
C GLY A 68 -4.16 6.40 -3.02
N HIS A 69 -4.74 7.56 -3.22
CA HIS A 69 -4.24 8.52 -4.21
C HIS A 69 -3.02 9.24 -3.63
N LEU A 70 -1.91 9.18 -4.34
CA LEU A 70 -0.63 9.66 -3.83
C LEU A 70 -0.35 11.08 -4.32
N GLN A 71 -0.01 11.96 -3.40
CA GLN A 71 0.45 13.32 -3.69
C GLN A 71 1.98 13.32 -3.73
N THR A 72 2.57 14.05 -4.70
CA THR A 72 4.02 14.08 -4.88
C THR A 72 4.77 14.56 -3.65
N ASN A 73 4.20 15.52 -2.91
CA ASN A 73 4.86 16.06 -1.73
C ASN A 73 4.85 15.11 -0.52
N LYS A 74 4.16 13.96 -0.63
CA LYS A 74 4.10 12.97 0.46
C LYS A 74 5.02 11.78 0.24
N ILE A 75 5.53 11.61 -0.97
CA ILE A 75 6.32 10.43 -1.35
C ILE A 75 7.53 10.25 -0.45
N LYS A 76 8.25 11.31 -0.14
CA LYS A 76 9.48 11.26 0.67
C LYS A 76 9.26 10.68 2.06
N TYR A 77 8.04 10.75 2.60
CA TYR A 77 7.76 10.28 3.95
C TYR A 77 7.55 8.77 4.02
N MET A 78 7.21 8.13 2.91
CA MET A 78 6.92 6.70 2.93
C MET A 78 7.96 5.84 2.22
N VAL A 79 8.79 6.41 1.33
CA VAL A 79 9.78 5.60 0.61
C VAL A 79 10.78 4.86 1.51
N PRO A 80 11.11 5.33 2.74
CA PRO A 80 12.00 4.55 3.59
C PRO A 80 11.46 3.18 4.02
N TYR A 81 10.15 2.96 3.96
CA TYR A 81 9.58 1.72 4.49
C TYR A 81 8.52 1.07 3.61
N VAL A 82 7.87 1.81 2.72
CA VAL A 82 6.75 1.26 1.93
C VAL A 82 7.20 0.09 1.08
N ALA A 83 6.39 -0.97 1.03
CA ALA A 83 6.70 -2.17 0.26
C ALA A 83 6.20 -2.07 -1.18
N MET A 84 5.00 -1.51 -1.38
CA MET A 84 4.41 -1.36 -2.70
C MET A 84 3.49 -0.15 -2.74
N ILE A 85 3.49 0.54 -3.87
CA ILE A 85 2.59 1.66 -4.12
C ILE A 85 1.64 1.25 -5.22
N HIS A 86 0.34 1.27 -4.91
CA HIS A 86 -0.71 1.02 -5.90
C HIS A 86 -1.12 2.35 -6.54
N GLY A 87 -1.72 2.28 -7.73
CA GLY A 87 -2.36 3.46 -8.31
C GLY A 87 -1.43 4.58 -8.74
N ILE A 88 -0.26 4.26 -9.27
CA ILE A 88 0.58 5.26 -9.91
C ILE A 88 -0.11 5.66 -11.21
N ASP A 89 -0.57 6.89 -11.29
CA ASP A 89 -1.46 7.35 -12.34
C ASP A 89 -0.87 8.43 -13.25
N SER A 90 0.41 8.75 -13.10
CA SER A 90 1.09 9.69 -13.98
C SER A 90 2.58 9.41 -14.03
N TYR A 91 3.20 9.79 -15.14
CA TYR A 91 4.64 9.66 -15.28
C TYR A 91 5.38 10.55 -14.28
N LYS A 92 4.85 11.74 -14.01
CA LYS A 92 5.42 12.65 -13.02
C LYS A 92 5.49 12.00 -11.64
N LEU A 93 4.41 11.32 -11.24
CA LEU A 93 4.35 10.65 -9.96
C LEU A 93 5.37 9.51 -9.89
N LEU A 94 5.45 8.70 -10.96
CA LEU A 94 6.40 7.60 -11.04
C LEU A 94 7.84 8.10 -10.96
N THR A 95 8.14 9.20 -11.65
CA THR A 95 9.48 9.80 -11.65
C THR A 95 9.85 10.26 -10.24
N GLU A 96 8.92 10.88 -9.52
CA GLU A 96 9.18 11.34 -8.17
C GLU A 96 9.41 10.17 -7.20
N VAL A 97 8.62 9.10 -7.34
CA VAL A 97 8.83 7.89 -6.53
C VAL A 97 10.23 7.33 -6.78
N ASN A 98 10.63 7.21 -8.05
CA ASN A 98 11.96 6.70 -8.39
C ASN A 98 13.07 7.57 -7.81
N LYS A 99 12.92 8.88 -7.91
CA LYS A 99 13.89 9.84 -7.38
C LYS A 99 14.05 9.69 -5.87
N GLN A 100 12.95 9.65 -5.14
CA GLN A 100 13.00 9.53 -3.68
C GLN A 100 13.50 8.15 -3.24
N ALA A 101 13.10 7.09 -3.94
CA ALA A 101 13.56 5.75 -3.63
C ALA A 101 15.07 5.62 -3.82
N ALA A 102 15.62 6.24 -4.87
CA ALA A 102 17.06 6.24 -5.13
C ALA A 102 17.83 6.93 -4.01
N LYS A 103 17.27 7.99 -3.42
CA LYS A 103 17.92 8.70 -2.30
C LYS A 103 18.09 7.82 -1.06
N VAL A 104 17.24 6.82 -0.89
CA VAL A 104 17.30 5.90 0.25
C VAL A 104 17.77 4.51 -0.15
N ASN A 105 18.30 4.35 -1.36
CA ASN A 105 18.83 3.09 -1.90
C ASN A 105 17.82 1.95 -1.85
N ARG A 106 16.57 2.24 -2.25
CA ARG A 106 15.51 1.22 -2.29
C ARG A 106 14.91 1.10 -3.67
N VAL A 107 14.48 -0.10 -4.00
CA VAL A 107 13.65 -0.38 -5.16
C VAL A 107 12.24 -0.65 -4.65
N ILE A 108 11.27 0.15 -5.10
CA ILE A 108 9.90 0.07 -4.61
C ILE A 108 9.02 -0.46 -5.73
N LYS A 109 8.25 -1.50 -5.44
CA LYS A 109 7.29 -2.04 -6.40
C LYS A 109 6.11 -1.08 -6.54
N CYS A 110 5.72 -0.83 -7.79
CA CYS A 110 4.60 0.05 -8.09
C CYS A 110 3.63 -0.63 -9.04
N LEU A 111 2.34 -0.37 -8.85
CA LEU A 111 1.31 -0.77 -9.79
C LEU A 111 0.88 0.47 -10.57
N ILE A 112 1.00 0.39 -11.89
CA ILE A 112 0.63 1.51 -12.76
C ILE A 112 -0.83 1.39 -13.13
N GLN A 113 -1.58 2.44 -12.90
CA GLN A 113 -2.99 2.51 -13.21
C GLN A 113 -3.16 3.08 -14.62
N LEU A 114 -3.64 2.25 -15.54
CA LEU A 114 -3.87 2.67 -16.93
C LEU A 114 -5.31 3.13 -17.09
N HIS A 115 -5.46 4.25 -17.78
CA HIS A 115 -6.76 4.77 -18.15
C HIS A 115 -7.10 4.22 -19.55
N ILE A 116 -7.77 3.08 -19.60
CA ILE A 116 -8.09 2.40 -20.86
C ILE A 116 -9.54 2.58 -21.30
N ALA A 117 -10.41 3.08 -20.41
CA ALA A 117 -11.78 3.41 -20.76
C ALA A 117 -11.83 4.84 -21.29
N GLN A 118 -12.81 5.15 -22.16
CA GLN A 118 -12.97 6.50 -22.69
C GLN A 118 -13.72 7.42 -21.74
N GLU A 119 -13.74 7.10 -20.50
CA GLU A 119 -14.31 7.95 -19.46
C GLU A 119 -13.27 8.95 -18.98
N GLU A 120 -13.71 10.17 -18.75
CA GLU A 120 -12.83 11.14 -18.14
C GLU A 120 -12.62 10.79 -16.70
N THR A 121 -11.39 10.38 -16.36
CA THR A 121 -11.00 10.21 -14.99
C THR A 121 -9.85 11.17 -14.70
N LYS A 122 -9.69 11.53 -13.45
CA LYS A 122 -8.58 12.37 -13.03
C LYS A 122 -7.31 11.56 -12.73
N PHE A 123 -7.41 10.24 -12.73
CA PHE A 123 -6.33 9.36 -12.32
C PHE A 123 -6.15 8.27 -13.37
N GLY A 124 -4.89 7.91 -13.59
CA GLY A 124 -4.51 6.87 -14.51
C GLY A 124 -3.64 7.41 -15.64
N PHE A 125 -2.83 6.52 -16.20
CA PHE A 125 -2.06 6.84 -17.40
C PHE A 125 -2.93 6.70 -18.63
N SER A 126 -2.72 7.57 -19.61
CA SER A 126 -3.24 7.32 -20.94
C SER A 126 -2.37 6.25 -21.60
N ALA A 127 -2.88 5.61 -22.67
CA ALA A 127 -2.12 4.60 -23.39
C ALA A 127 -0.87 5.19 -24.06
N GLU A 128 -0.81 6.50 -24.22
CA GLU A 128 0.30 7.19 -24.86
C GLU A 128 1.41 7.60 -23.91
N GLU A 129 1.18 7.50 -22.62
CA GLU A 129 2.21 7.77 -21.62
C GLU A 129 3.02 6.49 -21.34
#